data_ee00969c7148fe3c1e662fee1d109b5c
#
_entry.id   ee00969c7148fe3c1e662fee1d109b5c
#
_cell.length_a   1.000
_cell.length_b   1.000
_cell.length_c   1.000
_cell.angle_alpha   90.00
_cell.angle_beta   90.00
_cell.angle_gamma   90.00
#
_symmetry.space_group_name_H-M   'P 1'
#
loop_
_entity.id
_entity.type
_entity.pdbx_description
1 polymer ?
#
loop_
_entity_poly.entity_id
_entity_poly.type
_entity_poly.pdbx_seq_one_letter_code
_entity_poly.pdbx_strand_id
1 'polypeptide(L)'
;MRLLSSNSMTRSVLRGITLGAIALGVSATATAQDPEEWFTLGGDFAHTRYSPADEITAENFADLEVAWEWDGASFKAVSGRSTPSLIDGKLFTVAGNKRHVVAIDPKTGETLWSYREPDTPRGEYSMRADYGKGVGFARIDGRGVVYIASPGFFLTALDADTGVPIEGFGQPVPIDGFPKTGVVDMLADLGHPYDPYEGLPLETGYITSSSPPIVVND
;
A
#
# COMPACT_ATOMS: atom_id res chain seq x y z
N MET A 1 -88.39 21.26 9.97
CA MET A 1 -89.08 20.68 11.14
C MET A 1 -88.12 19.96 12.02
N ARG A 2 -87.85 20.52 13.21
CA ARG A 2 -87.33 19.88 14.45
C ARG A 2 -86.16 18.85 14.32
N LEU A 3 -85.01 19.11 14.90
CA LEU A 3 -84.52 19.23 16.30
C LEU A 3 -83.89 17.96 16.82
N LEU A 4 -82.76 18.07 17.36
CA LEU A 4 -82.10 17.78 18.63
C LEU A 4 -80.91 16.84 18.39
N SER A 5 -79.69 17.27 18.59
CA SER A 5 -78.95 17.41 19.87
C SER A 5 -78.50 16.03 20.44
N SER A 6 -77.26 15.77 20.47
CA SER A 6 -76.59 15.42 21.73
C SER A 6 -75.06 15.33 21.56
N ASN A 7 -74.40 16.07 22.43
CA ASN A 7 -72.97 16.05 22.71
C ASN A 7 -72.50 14.69 23.22
N SER A 8 -71.38 14.23 22.77
CA SER A 8 -70.57 13.31 23.58
C SER A 8 -69.09 13.68 23.36
N MET A 9 -68.50 14.27 24.39
CA MET A 9 -67.07 14.46 24.55
C MET A 9 -66.39 13.11 24.72
N THR A 10 -65.50 12.76 23.78
CA THR A 10 -64.55 11.70 24.02
C THR A 10 -63.15 12.28 24.06
N ARG A 11 -62.55 12.28 25.23
CA ARG A 11 -61.17 12.72 25.47
C ARG A 11 -60.24 11.73 24.81
N SER A 12 -59.51 12.14 23.74
CA SER A 12 -58.42 11.42 23.18
C SER A 12 -57.16 11.69 23.99
N VAL A 13 -56.70 10.67 24.68
CA VAL A 13 -55.39 10.64 25.37
C VAL A 13 -54.33 10.44 24.31
N LEU A 14 -53.61 11.49 23.94
CA LEU A 14 -52.43 11.39 23.11
C LEU A 14 -51.29 10.77 23.96
N ARG A 15 -50.99 9.53 23.74
CA ARG A 15 -49.74 8.91 24.23
C ARG A 15 -48.62 9.33 23.28
N GLY A 16 -47.79 10.23 23.72
CA GLY A 16 -46.53 10.57 23.07
C GLY A 16 -45.56 9.38 23.12
N ILE A 17 -45.27 8.81 21.96
CA ILE A 17 -44.17 7.85 21.80
C ILE A 17 -42.93 8.70 21.48
N THR A 18 -42.08 8.87 22.48
CA THR A 18 -40.76 9.47 22.28
C THR A 18 -39.87 8.39 21.67
N LEU A 19 -39.63 8.45 20.36
CA LEU A 19 -38.58 7.66 19.72
C LEU A 19 -37.22 8.24 20.16
N GLY A 20 -36.58 7.56 21.09
CA GLY A 20 -35.16 7.79 21.40
C GLY A 20 -34.30 7.30 20.23
N ALA A 21 -33.75 8.19 19.44
CA ALA A 21 -32.71 7.87 18.48
C ALA A 21 -31.45 7.50 19.25
N ILE A 22 -31.15 6.20 19.34
CA ILE A 22 -29.85 5.71 19.79
C ILE A 22 -28.89 5.93 18.61
N ALA A 23 -28.12 7.01 18.65
CA ALA A 23 -26.97 7.16 17.79
C ALA A 23 -25.87 6.18 18.23
N LEU A 24 -25.78 5.04 17.55
CA LEU A 24 -24.60 4.16 17.64
C LEU A 24 -23.43 4.93 17.01
N GLY A 25 -22.67 5.62 17.84
CA GLY A 25 -21.39 6.17 17.45
C GLY A 25 -20.44 5.00 17.16
N VAL A 26 -20.21 4.69 15.89
CA VAL A 26 -19.09 3.86 15.47
C VAL A 26 -17.83 4.73 15.70
N SER A 27 -17.22 4.57 16.87
CA SER A 27 -15.87 5.07 17.09
C SER A 27 -14.95 4.23 16.25
N ALA A 28 -14.54 4.75 15.08
CA ALA A 28 -13.37 4.22 14.40
C ALA A 28 -12.19 4.44 15.36
N THR A 29 -11.75 3.38 16.01
CA THR A 29 -10.48 3.38 16.71
C THR A 29 -9.41 3.46 15.63
N ALA A 30 -8.90 4.68 15.36
CA ALA A 30 -7.64 4.80 14.66
C ALA A 30 -6.63 4.01 15.51
N THR A 31 -6.13 2.90 14.97
CA THR A 31 -5.00 2.20 15.57
C THR A 31 -3.85 3.19 15.60
N ALA A 32 -3.39 3.53 16.78
CA ALA A 32 -2.21 4.38 16.93
C ALA A 32 -1.07 3.66 16.20
N GLN A 33 -0.39 4.38 15.32
CA GLN A 33 0.80 3.89 14.64
C GLN A 33 1.82 3.52 15.71
N ASP A 34 2.49 2.37 15.52
CA ASP A 34 3.64 2.01 16.33
C ASP A 34 4.71 3.11 16.15
N PRO A 35 5.18 3.74 17.22
CA PRO A 35 6.16 4.82 17.12
C PRO A 35 7.48 4.39 16.45
N GLU A 36 7.76 3.10 16.42
CA GLU A 36 8.93 2.54 15.74
C GLU A 36 8.70 2.28 14.24
N GLU A 37 7.47 2.41 13.74
CA GLU A 37 7.16 2.13 12.35
C GLU A 37 7.21 3.37 11.45
N TRP A 38 7.73 3.17 10.23
CA TRP A 38 7.72 4.14 9.14
C TRP A 38 7.09 3.49 7.91
N PHE A 39 5.76 3.47 7.82
CA PHE A 39 5.05 2.61 6.86
C PHE A 39 4.65 3.29 5.54
N THR A 40 4.80 4.59 5.42
CA THR A 40 4.57 5.33 4.16
C THR A 40 5.79 6.15 3.75
N LEU A 41 5.74 6.70 2.54
CA LEU A 41 6.78 7.61 2.04
C LEU A 41 7.06 8.81 2.97
N GLY A 42 6.08 9.25 3.73
CA GLY A 42 6.17 10.37 4.67
C GLY A 42 6.09 9.98 6.15
N GLY A 43 6.21 8.70 6.47
CA GLY A 43 6.05 8.14 7.82
C GLY A 43 4.60 7.81 8.13
N ASP A 44 3.71 8.74 7.91
CA ASP A 44 2.26 8.61 8.08
C ASP A 44 1.49 9.10 6.83
N PHE A 45 0.15 8.94 6.82
CA PHE A 45 -0.69 9.41 5.72
C PHE A 45 -0.74 10.94 5.60
N ALA A 46 -0.45 11.68 6.66
CA ALA A 46 -0.36 13.14 6.64
C ALA A 46 1.00 13.63 6.12
N HIS A 47 1.95 12.73 5.86
CA HIS A 47 3.31 13.03 5.44
C HIS A 47 4.03 13.97 6.41
N THR A 48 3.83 13.79 7.71
CA THR A 48 4.42 14.66 8.74
C THR A 48 5.94 14.55 8.80
N ARG A 49 6.50 13.42 8.37
CA ARG A 49 7.93 13.09 8.46
C ARG A 49 8.47 13.21 9.88
N TYR A 50 7.62 12.96 10.83
CA TYR A 50 7.93 13.00 12.24
C TYR A 50 8.09 11.58 12.78
N SER A 51 9.14 11.37 13.57
CA SER A 51 9.32 10.18 14.40
C SER A 51 9.35 10.62 15.87
N PRO A 52 8.66 9.93 16.76
CA PRO A 52 8.73 10.21 18.20
C PRO A 52 9.99 9.64 18.86
N ALA A 53 10.84 8.93 18.11
CA ALA A 53 12.10 8.40 18.62
C ALA A 53 13.01 9.53 19.14
N ASP A 54 13.54 9.38 20.33
CA ASP A 54 14.31 10.41 21.06
C ASP A 54 15.66 9.92 21.59
N GLU A 55 16.10 8.74 21.16
CA GLU A 55 17.38 8.16 21.57
C GLU A 55 18.59 8.94 21.03
N ILE A 56 18.42 9.62 19.89
CA ILE A 56 19.47 10.46 19.31
C ILE A 56 19.25 11.90 19.77
N THR A 57 20.22 12.42 20.52
CA THR A 57 20.19 13.75 21.10
C THR A 57 21.36 14.58 20.58
N ALA A 58 21.37 15.89 20.90
CA ALA A 58 22.50 16.77 20.56
C ALA A 58 23.79 16.31 21.23
N GLU A 59 23.71 15.71 22.42
CA GLU A 59 24.84 15.26 23.20
C GLU A 59 25.51 14.02 22.68
N ASN A 60 24.71 13.07 22.08
CA ASN A 60 25.24 11.79 21.59
C ASN A 60 25.34 11.70 20.06
N PHE A 61 24.91 12.73 19.34
CA PHE A 61 24.95 12.72 17.86
C PHE A 61 26.36 12.52 17.29
N ALA A 62 27.38 13.07 17.95
CA ALA A 62 28.76 12.95 17.51
C ALA A 62 29.35 11.53 17.72
N ASP A 63 28.69 10.70 18.52
CA ASP A 63 29.14 9.35 18.87
C ASP A 63 28.49 8.28 17.96
N LEU A 64 27.67 8.71 17.00
CA LEU A 64 27.04 7.78 16.06
C LEU A 64 28.07 7.14 15.13
N GLU A 65 27.97 5.83 14.99
CA GLU A 65 28.77 5.03 14.08
C GLU A 65 27.85 4.33 13.04
N VAL A 66 28.41 4.03 11.87
CA VAL A 66 27.71 3.24 10.86
C VAL A 66 27.60 1.80 11.33
N ALA A 67 26.37 1.34 11.60
CA ALA A 67 26.12 -0.02 12.05
C ALA A 67 26.32 -1.04 10.93
N TRP A 68 25.84 -0.73 9.73
CA TRP A 68 26.00 -1.53 8.52
C TRP A 68 25.74 -0.68 7.27
N GLU A 69 26.18 -1.20 6.13
CA GLU A 69 25.89 -0.66 4.82
C GLU A 69 25.29 -1.76 3.95
N TRP A 70 24.17 -1.45 3.28
CA TRP A 70 23.56 -2.38 2.34
C TRP A 70 23.93 -2.01 0.91
N ASP A 71 24.55 -2.95 0.18
CA ASP A 71 24.96 -2.75 -1.21
C ASP A 71 23.90 -3.24 -2.18
N GLY A 72 23.28 -2.32 -2.91
CA GLY A 72 22.31 -2.58 -3.96
C GLY A 72 22.92 -2.92 -5.34
N ALA A 73 24.23 -3.05 -5.46
CA ALA A 73 24.90 -3.27 -6.76
C ALA A 73 24.45 -4.56 -7.46
N SER A 74 24.14 -5.62 -6.71
CA SER A 74 23.62 -6.89 -7.24
C SER A 74 22.27 -6.72 -7.96
N PHE A 75 21.50 -5.68 -7.61
CA PHE A 75 20.24 -5.30 -8.25
C PHE A 75 20.43 -4.28 -9.39
N LYS A 76 21.67 -3.97 -9.78
CA LYS A 76 22.02 -2.91 -10.73
C LYS A 76 21.50 -1.53 -10.29
N ALA A 77 21.51 -1.27 -8.99
CA ALA A 77 21.13 0.02 -8.44
C ALA A 77 22.21 1.05 -8.79
N VAL A 78 21.84 2.10 -9.49
CA VAL A 78 22.74 3.21 -9.86
C VAL A 78 22.57 4.43 -8.95
N SER A 79 21.45 4.53 -8.25
CA SER A 79 21.18 5.55 -7.22
C SER A 79 20.04 5.11 -6.33
N GLY A 80 20.12 5.39 -5.03
CA GLY A 80 19.02 5.21 -4.10
C GLY A 80 17.97 6.30 -4.30
N ARG A 81 16.78 5.94 -4.75
CA ARG A 81 15.62 6.84 -4.90
C ARG A 81 14.42 6.41 -4.09
N SER A 82 14.53 5.26 -3.45
CA SER A 82 13.51 4.71 -2.58
C SER A 82 13.58 5.35 -1.20
N THR A 83 12.43 5.61 -0.61
CA THR A 83 12.32 5.83 0.83
C THR A 83 12.06 4.48 1.47
N PRO A 84 12.95 3.96 2.30
CA PRO A 84 12.71 2.71 3.00
C PRO A 84 11.52 2.84 3.96
N SER A 85 10.79 1.74 4.14
CA SER A 85 9.72 1.61 5.13
C SER A 85 10.14 0.60 6.20
N LEU A 86 9.99 0.96 7.47
CA LEU A 86 10.23 0.06 8.60
C LEU A 86 8.88 -0.41 9.15
N ILE A 87 8.61 -1.69 9.02
CA ILE A 87 7.30 -2.27 9.34
C ILE A 87 7.49 -3.69 9.86
N ASP A 88 6.83 -4.04 10.94
CA ASP A 88 6.90 -5.38 11.57
C ASP A 88 8.36 -5.85 11.76
N GLY A 89 9.25 -4.93 12.16
CA GLY A 89 10.66 -5.22 12.40
C GLY A 89 11.47 -5.55 11.16
N LYS A 90 10.98 -5.24 9.95
CA LYS A 90 11.69 -5.41 8.68
C LYS A 90 11.79 -4.07 7.93
N LEU A 91 12.92 -3.85 7.27
CA LEU A 91 13.13 -2.70 6.41
C LEU A 91 12.84 -3.09 4.97
N PHE A 92 11.84 -2.45 4.37
CA PHE A 92 11.49 -2.65 2.97
C PHE A 92 12.03 -1.50 2.12
N THR A 93 12.68 -1.83 1.02
CA THR A 93 13.14 -0.85 0.05
C THR A 93 12.92 -1.33 -1.37
N VAL A 94 13.08 -0.41 -2.32
CA VAL A 94 13.02 -0.72 -3.76
C VAL A 94 14.38 -0.42 -4.37
N ALA A 95 14.94 -1.38 -5.09
CA ALA A 95 16.28 -1.28 -5.66
C ALA A 95 16.31 -1.64 -7.14
N GLY A 96 17.31 -1.09 -7.83
CA GLY A 96 17.65 -1.44 -9.19
C GLY A 96 16.69 -0.94 -10.26
N ASN A 97 17.07 -1.19 -11.50
CA ASN A 97 16.36 -0.71 -12.69
C ASN A 97 15.06 -1.47 -13.00
N LYS A 98 14.73 -2.51 -12.21
CA LYS A 98 13.50 -3.30 -12.35
C LYS A 98 12.63 -3.24 -11.09
N ARG A 99 12.90 -2.28 -10.21
CA ARG A 99 12.16 -2.09 -8.95
C ARG A 99 12.05 -3.38 -8.13
N HIS A 100 13.18 -4.04 -7.87
CA HIS A 100 13.18 -5.13 -6.93
C HIS A 100 12.68 -4.65 -5.58
N VAL A 101 11.69 -5.32 -5.03
CA VAL A 101 11.33 -5.16 -3.62
C VAL A 101 12.33 -5.97 -2.82
N VAL A 102 12.91 -5.37 -1.80
CA VAL A 102 13.91 -6.02 -0.94
C VAL A 102 13.48 -5.84 0.50
N ALA A 103 13.41 -6.93 1.23
CA ALA A 103 13.28 -6.92 2.69
C ALA A 103 14.65 -7.15 3.33
N ILE A 104 14.97 -6.34 4.31
CA ILE A 104 16.27 -6.28 4.98
C ILE A 104 16.04 -6.38 6.48
N ASP A 105 16.87 -7.13 7.18
CA ASP A 105 16.95 -7.11 8.63
C ASP A 105 17.55 -5.74 9.07
N PRO A 106 16.81 -4.89 9.80
CA PRO A 106 17.29 -3.58 10.19
C PRO A 106 18.45 -3.61 11.21
N LYS A 107 18.67 -4.76 11.86
CA LYS A 107 19.75 -4.91 12.83
C LYS A 107 21.07 -5.30 12.20
N THR A 108 21.03 -6.09 11.12
CA THR A 108 22.24 -6.67 10.51
C THR A 108 22.52 -6.15 9.11
N GLY A 109 21.52 -5.57 8.42
CA GLY A 109 21.62 -5.21 7.02
C GLY A 109 21.52 -6.41 6.06
N GLU A 110 21.21 -7.62 6.56
CA GLU A 110 21.08 -8.80 5.71
C GLU A 110 19.79 -8.74 4.86
N THR A 111 19.88 -9.12 3.61
CA THR A 111 18.72 -9.29 2.74
C THR A 111 17.96 -10.55 3.14
N LEU A 112 16.72 -10.40 3.62
CA LEU A 112 15.85 -11.50 4.00
C LEU A 112 15.23 -12.17 2.77
N TRP A 113 14.72 -11.38 1.85
CA TRP A 113 14.19 -11.82 0.57
C TRP A 113 14.17 -10.67 -0.45
N SER A 114 14.01 -11.02 -1.71
CA SER A 114 13.78 -10.05 -2.77
C SER A 114 12.78 -10.57 -3.79
N TYR A 115 12.02 -9.66 -4.38
CA TYR A 115 11.07 -9.95 -5.45
C TYR A 115 11.23 -8.94 -6.59
N ARG A 116 11.07 -9.41 -7.82
CA ARG A 116 10.87 -8.55 -9.00
C ARG A 116 9.82 -9.15 -9.93
N GLU A 117 9.19 -8.32 -10.72
CA GLU A 117 8.36 -8.81 -11.80
C GLU A 117 9.20 -9.58 -12.84
N PRO A 118 8.63 -10.57 -13.52
CA PRO A 118 9.24 -11.19 -14.70
C PRO A 118 9.54 -10.18 -15.80
N ASP A 119 10.53 -10.49 -16.62
CA ASP A 119 10.89 -9.63 -17.75
C ASP A 119 9.77 -9.60 -18.79
N THR A 120 9.36 -8.40 -19.16
CA THR A 120 8.35 -8.16 -20.20
C THR A 120 8.78 -6.99 -21.08
N PRO A 121 8.34 -6.95 -22.34
CA PRO A 121 8.54 -5.77 -23.19
C PRO A 121 8.04 -4.48 -22.53
N ARG A 122 6.91 -4.54 -21.80
CA ARG A 122 6.38 -3.39 -21.03
C ARG A 122 7.38 -2.87 -19.99
N GLY A 123 7.95 -3.76 -19.21
CA GLY A 123 8.96 -3.41 -18.21
C GLY A 123 10.24 -2.88 -18.87
N GLU A 124 10.64 -3.45 -19.99
CA GLU A 124 11.84 -3.04 -20.76
C GLU A 124 11.69 -1.64 -21.36
N TYR A 125 10.53 -1.32 -21.92
CA TYR A 125 10.26 -0.01 -22.51
C TYR A 125 9.85 1.04 -21.46
N SER A 126 9.77 0.70 -20.19
CA SER A 126 9.41 1.64 -19.14
C SER A 126 10.51 2.69 -18.96
N MET A 127 10.20 3.95 -19.26
CA MET A 127 11.13 5.07 -19.11
C MET A 127 11.46 5.41 -17.64
N ARG A 128 10.77 4.81 -16.69
CA ARG A 128 10.96 5.06 -15.25
C ARG A 128 11.17 3.78 -14.44
N ALA A 129 11.73 2.77 -15.06
CA ALA A 129 11.98 1.49 -14.42
C ALA A 129 12.80 1.65 -13.12
N ASP A 130 13.82 2.49 -13.12
CA ASP A 130 14.73 2.76 -12.01
C ASP A 130 14.22 3.81 -10.99
N TYR A 131 12.99 4.29 -11.13
CA TYR A 131 12.44 5.37 -10.30
C TYR A 131 11.50 4.88 -9.18
N GLY A 132 11.63 3.67 -8.71
CA GLY A 132 10.82 3.17 -7.58
C GLY A 132 11.07 3.96 -6.30
N LYS A 133 10.01 4.54 -5.70
CA LYS A 133 10.13 5.39 -4.51
C LYS A 133 9.83 4.68 -3.19
N GLY A 134 9.35 3.45 -3.24
CA GLY A 134 9.00 2.67 -2.07
C GLY A 134 7.90 1.66 -2.35
N VAL A 135 7.36 1.09 -1.29
CA VAL A 135 6.29 0.10 -1.30
C VAL A 135 5.06 0.63 -0.57
N GLY A 136 3.88 0.08 -0.89
CA GLY A 136 2.69 0.18 -0.04
C GLY A 136 2.66 -0.97 0.95
N PHE A 137 1.91 -0.81 2.03
CA PHE A 137 1.75 -1.85 3.04
C PHE A 137 0.33 -1.85 3.62
N ALA A 138 -0.17 -3.04 3.93
CA ALA A 138 -1.38 -3.25 4.70
C ALA A 138 -1.24 -4.48 5.61
N ARG A 139 -2.08 -4.56 6.65
CA ARG A 139 -2.29 -5.78 7.44
C ARG A 139 -3.67 -6.33 7.10
N ILE A 140 -3.70 -7.46 6.40
CA ILE A 140 -4.94 -8.14 6.01
C ILE A 140 -5.09 -9.40 6.87
N ASP A 141 -6.12 -9.46 7.68
CA ASP A 141 -6.36 -10.57 8.63
C ASP A 141 -5.15 -10.87 9.53
N GLY A 142 -4.43 -9.83 9.95
CA GLY A 142 -3.23 -9.93 10.77
C GLY A 142 -1.96 -10.33 10.02
N ARG A 143 -2.01 -10.49 8.71
CA ARG A 143 -0.88 -10.80 7.83
C ARG A 143 -0.36 -9.53 7.16
N GLY A 144 0.93 -9.27 7.23
CA GLY A 144 1.56 -8.18 6.51
C GLY A 144 1.59 -8.44 5.00
N VAL A 145 1.15 -7.46 4.23
CA VAL A 145 1.15 -7.50 2.77
C VAL A 145 1.86 -6.27 2.21
N VAL A 146 2.88 -6.51 1.38
CA VAL A 146 3.65 -5.47 0.70
C VAL A 146 3.15 -5.32 -0.73
N TYR A 147 2.90 -4.10 -1.16
CA TYR A 147 2.44 -3.79 -2.51
C TYR A 147 3.48 -3.02 -3.30
N ILE A 148 3.67 -3.40 -4.56
CA ILE A 148 4.54 -2.70 -5.50
C ILE A 148 3.84 -2.47 -6.84
N ALA A 149 3.88 -1.22 -7.32
CA ALA A 149 3.58 -0.91 -8.71
C ALA A 149 4.87 -1.03 -9.52
N SER A 150 4.92 -2.02 -10.38
CA SER A 150 6.13 -2.39 -11.13
C SER A 150 6.36 -1.53 -12.38
N PRO A 151 7.54 -1.60 -13.01
CA PRO A 151 7.82 -0.91 -14.27
C PRO A 151 6.86 -1.29 -15.40
N GLY A 152 6.45 -2.55 -15.48
CA GLY A 152 5.50 -3.06 -16.46
C GLY A 152 4.06 -2.69 -16.16
N PHE A 153 3.81 -1.88 -15.14
CA PHE A 153 2.50 -1.43 -14.71
C PHE A 153 1.60 -2.55 -14.19
N PHE A 154 2.21 -3.45 -13.44
CA PHE A 154 1.51 -4.46 -12.65
C PHE A 154 1.51 -4.04 -11.18
N LEU A 155 0.40 -4.27 -10.49
CA LEU A 155 0.32 -4.16 -9.04
C LEU A 155 0.50 -5.56 -8.45
N THR A 156 1.55 -5.77 -7.70
CA THR A 156 1.82 -7.04 -7.04
C THR A 156 1.64 -6.91 -5.54
N ALA A 157 0.94 -7.88 -4.93
CA ALA A 157 0.81 -8.05 -3.50
C ALA A 157 1.70 -9.22 -3.06
N LEU A 158 2.59 -8.96 -2.12
CA LEU A 158 3.58 -9.89 -1.60
C LEU A 158 3.35 -10.13 -0.11
N ASP A 159 3.52 -11.34 0.32
CA ASP A 159 3.62 -11.66 1.74
C ASP A 159 4.86 -10.97 2.33
N ALA A 160 4.67 -10.20 3.40
CA ALA A 160 5.74 -9.40 3.99
C ALA A 160 6.85 -10.24 4.64
N ASP A 161 6.57 -11.48 5.02
CA ASP A 161 7.54 -12.37 5.64
C ASP A 161 8.41 -13.11 4.60
N THR A 162 7.82 -13.45 3.46
CA THR A 162 8.44 -14.36 2.50
C THR A 162 8.72 -13.78 1.13
N GLY A 163 8.09 -12.64 0.77
CA GLY A 163 8.16 -12.06 -0.57
C GLY A 163 7.39 -12.85 -1.63
N VAL A 164 6.61 -13.85 -1.23
CA VAL A 164 5.80 -14.65 -2.14
C VAL A 164 4.52 -13.92 -2.51
N PRO A 165 4.10 -13.92 -3.80
CA PRO A 165 2.83 -13.35 -4.21
C PRO A 165 1.63 -13.92 -3.46
N ILE A 166 0.71 -13.05 -3.02
CA ILE A 166 -0.45 -13.41 -2.20
C ILE A 166 -1.47 -14.18 -3.02
N GLU A 167 -1.82 -15.37 -2.55
CA GLU A 167 -2.88 -16.17 -3.17
C GLU A 167 -4.24 -15.45 -3.07
N GLY A 168 -5.00 -15.46 -4.18
CA GLY A 168 -6.32 -14.84 -4.25
C GLY A 168 -6.32 -13.34 -4.56
N PHE A 169 -5.16 -12.66 -4.58
CA PHE A 169 -5.07 -11.30 -5.05
C PHE A 169 -4.88 -11.26 -6.57
N GLY A 170 -5.67 -10.42 -7.25
CA GLY A 170 -5.62 -10.23 -8.70
C GLY A 170 -6.17 -11.40 -9.51
N GLN A 171 -5.76 -11.45 -10.77
CA GLN A 171 -6.14 -12.48 -11.75
C GLN A 171 -4.88 -12.99 -12.45
N PRO A 172 -4.89 -14.22 -12.99
CA PRO A 172 -3.76 -14.72 -13.77
C PRO A 172 -3.41 -13.76 -14.92
N VAL A 173 -2.16 -13.33 -14.97
CA VAL A 173 -1.63 -12.57 -16.09
C VAL A 173 -1.20 -13.55 -17.18
N PRO A 174 -1.69 -13.42 -18.44
CA PRO A 174 -1.40 -14.35 -19.52
C PRO A 174 -0.03 -14.11 -20.15
N ILE A 175 1.01 -14.01 -19.32
CA ILE A 175 2.40 -13.80 -19.70
C ILE A 175 3.25 -14.88 -19.05
N ASP A 176 4.13 -15.51 -19.83
CA ASP A 176 5.01 -16.55 -19.33
C ASP A 176 5.92 -16.02 -18.20
N GLY A 177 6.06 -16.82 -17.17
CA GLY A 177 6.89 -16.49 -16.01
C GLY A 177 6.16 -15.68 -14.93
N PHE A 178 4.97 -15.13 -15.20
CA PHE A 178 4.19 -14.47 -14.15
C PHE A 178 3.63 -15.48 -13.14
N PRO A 179 3.51 -15.08 -11.86
CA PRO A 179 2.80 -15.89 -10.88
C PRO A 179 1.32 -15.99 -11.28
N LYS A 180 0.70 -17.13 -10.94
CA LYS A 180 -0.72 -17.39 -11.23
C LYS A 180 -1.68 -16.56 -10.37
N THR A 181 -1.17 -15.88 -9.38
CA THR A 181 -1.90 -15.09 -8.39
C THR A 181 -0.99 -14.01 -7.81
N GLY A 182 -1.55 -13.07 -7.05
CA GLY A 182 -0.77 -12.02 -6.40
C GLY A 182 -0.49 -10.80 -7.28
N VAL A 183 -1.06 -10.75 -8.50
CA VAL A 183 -0.77 -9.70 -9.48
C VAL A 183 -2.05 -9.19 -10.13
N VAL A 184 -2.14 -7.87 -10.27
CA VAL A 184 -3.16 -7.18 -11.07
C VAL A 184 -2.47 -6.51 -12.25
N ASP A 185 -2.92 -6.78 -13.48
CA ASP A 185 -2.54 -6.01 -14.64
C ASP A 185 -3.34 -4.70 -14.68
N MET A 186 -2.70 -3.60 -14.32
CA MET A 186 -3.37 -2.29 -14.22
C MET A 186 -3.75 -1.69 -15.58
N LEU A 187 -3.30 -2.27 -16.67
CA LEU A 187 -3.64 -1.83 -18.03
C LEU A 187 -4.73 -2.68 -18.69
N ALA A 188 -5.02 -3.87 -18.15
CA ALA A 188 -5.95 -4.82 -18.76
C ALA A 188 -7.36 -4.24 -18.98
N ASP A 189 -7.83 -3.39 -18.04
CA ASP A 189 -9.19 -2.86 -18.03
C ASP A 189 -9.31 -1.46 -18.66
N LEU A 190 -8.25 -0.93 -19.28
CA LEU A 190 -8.30 0.42 -19.87
C LEU A 190 -9.03 0.49 -21.21
N GLY A 191 -9.54 -0.64 -21.73
CA GLY A 191 -10.33 -0.68 -22.96
C GLY A 191 -9.54 -0.41 -24.24
N HIS A 192 -8.21 -0.37 -24.15
CA HIS A 192 -7.34 -0.23 -25.31
C HIS A 192 -6.89 -1.59 -25.83
N PRO A 193 -6.74 -1.77 -27.15
CA PRO A 193 -6.08 -2.93 -27.72
C PRO A 193 -4.67 -3.04 -27.12
N TYR A 194 -4.41 -4.15 -26.42
CA TYR A 194 -3.20 -4.27 -25.66
C TYR A 194 -2.65 -5.71 -25.81
N ASP A 195 -1.43 -5.79 -26.33
CA ASP A 195 -0.65 -7.01 -26.32
C ASP A 195 0.40 -6.91 -25.19
N PRO A 196 0.34 -7.77 -24.18
CA PRO A 196 1.31 -7.77 -23.09
C PRO A 196 2.75 -8.03 -23.55
N TYR A 197 2.93 -8.59 -24.75
CA TYR A 197 4.25 -8.90 -25.33
C TYR A 197 4.82 -7.77 -26.21
N GLU A 198 4.00 -6.89 -26.73
CA GLU A 198 4.44 -5.78 -27.61
C GLU A 198 4.77 -4.49 -26.88
N GLY A 199 4.59 -4.44 -25.55
CA GLY A 199 4.85 -3.24 -24.76
C GLY A 199 3.64 -2.30 -24.71
N LEU A 200 3.87 -1.04 -24.35
CA LEU A 200 2.81 -0.04 -24.29
C LEU A 200 2.45 0.43 -25.70
N PRO A 201 1.16 0.48 -26.07
CA PRO A 201 0.75 1.01 -27.36
C PRO A 201 1.23 2.45 -27.54
N LEU A 202 1.94 2.74 -28.61
CA LEU A 202 2.43 4.09 -28.93
C LEU A 202 1.29 5.10 -29.06
N GLU A 203 0.12 4.65 -29.43
CA GLU A 203 -1.09 5.46 -29.60
C GLU A 203 -1.73 5.92 -28.30
N THR A 204 -1.55 5.19 -27.22
CA THR A 204 -2.11 5.53 -25.90
C THR A 204 -1.16 6.36 -25.05
N GLY A 205 0.04 6.59 -25.54
CA GLY A 205 1.05 7.35 -24.83
C GLY A 205 1.71 6.55 -23.71
N TYR A 206 2.39 7.29 -22.87
CA TYR A 206 3.22 6.74 -21.82
C TYR A 206 2.49 6.73 -20.48
N ILE A 207 2.24 5.53 -19.94
CA ILE A 207 1.66 5.35 -18.62
C ILE A 207 2.74 4.82 -17.68
N THR A 208 3.00 5.53 -16.59
CA THR A 208 3.98 5.12 -15.58
C THR A 208 3.65 5.69 -14.23
N SER A 209 4.06 4.99 -13.19
CA SER A 209 4.08 5.48 -11.82
C SER A 209 5.45 5.19 -11.20
N SER A 210 5.94 6.10 -10.38
CA SER A 210 7.11 5.86 -9.52
C SER A 210 6.75 5.91 -8.04
N SER A 211 5.54 6.36 -7.72
CA SER A 211 5.06 6.44 -6.34
C SER A 211 4.64 5.06 -5.83
N PRO A 212 4.85 4.78 -4.54
CA PRO A 212 4.30 3.58 -3.92
C PRO A 212 2.77 3.62 -3.93
N PRO A 213 2.10 2.46 -3.97
CA PRO A 213 0.68 2.36 -3.68
C PRO A 213 0.37 2.84 -2.26
N ILE A 214 -0.82 3.38 -2.05
CA ILE A 214 -1.35 3.70 -0.73
C ILE A 214 -2.53 2.77 -0.47
N VAL A 215 -2.53 2.13 0.69
CA VAL A 215 -3.64 1.30 1.15
C VAL A 215 -4.44 2.10 2.17
N VAL A 216 -5.75 2.15 1.99
CA VAL A 216 -6.68 2.89 2.86
C VAL A 216 -7.85 1.96 3.18
N ASN A 217 -8.16 1.83 4.46
CA ASN A 217 -9.22 0.95 4.99
C ASN A 217 -8.94 -0.52 4.66
N ASP A 218 -8.08 -1.12 5.46
CA ASP A 218 -7.69 -2.54 5.43
C ASP A 218 -8.89 -3.49 5.39
#